data_d15ce7aa5af87ae9ce9d653166388dcc
#
_entry.id   d15ce7aa5af87ae9ce9d653166388dcc
#
_cell.length_a   1.000
_cell.length_b   1.000
_cell.length_c   1.000
_cell.angle_alpha   90.00
_cell.angle_beta   90.00
_cell.angle_gamma   90.00
#
_symmetry.space_group_name_H-M   'P 1'
#
loop_
_entity.id
_entity.type
_entity.pdbx_description
1 polymer ?
#
loop_
_entity_poly.entity_id
_entity_poly.type
_entity_poly.pdbx_seq_one_letter_code
_entity_poly.pdbx_strand_id
1 'polypeptide(L)'
;MIEKMIQNDQTGFHFTVTATTRSPRPGEQDGVNHHFVDVDDFINLIAQDNLLEWAQVYGHYYGVPKQQVRAALDAGKHVIMRVDVQGAKRLRELVPEVLMIFIQPPSLAVLEKHLRERGVDSEEEMTKRLAAAGDEMRQTGLFDYAVTNEEGDLESTVQKVVDIISDEADKVPGRKISI
;
A
#
# COMPACT_ATOMS: atom_id res chain seq x y z
N MET A 1 -1.99 5.88 -9.28
CA MET A 1 -0.90 4.95 -9.60
C MET A 1 -1.41 3.52 -9.70
N ILE A 2 -1.86 2.88 -8.64
CA ILE A 2 -2.31 1.48 -8.62
C ILE A 2 -3.46 1.24 -9.60
N GLU A 3 -4.46 2.12 -9.68
CA GLU A 3 -5.55 2.02 -10.66
C GLU A 3 -5.04 1.98 -12.11
N LYS A 4 -4.01 2.76 -12.44
CA LYS A 4 -3.37 2.72 -13.76
C LYS A 4 -2.61 1.40 -14.01
N MET A 5 -2.02 0.81 -12.97
CA MET A 5 -1.36 -0.50 -13.08
C MET A 5 -2.37 -1.62 -13.36
N ILE A 6 -3.55 -1.56 -12.72
CA ILE A 6 -4.62 -2.56 -12.87
C ILE A 6 -5.35 -2.43 -14.21
N GLN A 7 -5.54 -1.21 -14.72
CA GLN A 7 -6.19 -0.96 -16.02
C GLN A 7 -5.40 -1.55 -17.20
N ASN A 8 -4.11 -1.80 -17.03
CA ASN A 8 -3.29 -2.58 -17.95
C ASN A 8 -3.48 -4.09 -17.70
N ASP A 9 -4.66 -4.61 -18.03
CA ASP A 9 -5.18 -5.97 -17.74
C ASP A 9 -4.30 -7.15 -18.22
N GLN A 10 -3.16 -6.87 -18.84
CA GLN A 10 -2.18 -7.86 -19.30
C GLN A 10 -1.19 -8.32 -18.22
N THR A 11 -1.20 -7.72 -17.04
CA THR A 11 -0.14 -7.90 -16.04
C THR A 11 -0.41 -8.97 -15.00
N GLY A 12 -1.61 -9.56 -14.94
CA GLY A 12 -1.95 -10.56 -13.92
C GLY A 12 -1.88 -10.03 -12.48
N PHE A 13 -2.03 -8.73 -12.27
CA PHE A 13 -2.00 -8.11 -10.95
C PHE A 13 -3.34 -8.21 -10.23
N HIS A 14 -3.27 -8.40 -8.92
CA HIS A 14 -4.39 -8.24 -7.98
C HIS A 14 -4.03 -7.22 -6.92
N PHE A 15 -4.80 -6.13 -6.85
CA PHE A 15 -4.65 -5.14 -5.79
C PHE A 15 -5.56 -5.46 -4.62
N THR A 16 -4.98 -5.54 -3.42
CA THR A 16 -5.76 -5.84 -2.21
C THR A 16 -6.58 -4.64 -1.76
N VAL A 17 -7.83 -4.88 -1.40
CA VAL A 17 -8.71 -3.91 -0.76
C VAL A 17 -8.51 -3.99 0.75
N THR A 18 -7.93 -2.97 1.35
CA THR A 18 -7.61 -2.89 2.78
C THR A 18 -8.88 -2.63 3.60
N ALA A 19 -9.07 -3.32 4.71
CA ALA A 19 -10.07 -2.96 5.71
C ALA A 19 -9.60 -1.74 6.53
N THR A 20 -10.51 -0.83 6.87
CA THR A 20 -10.19 0.36 7.68
C THR A 20 -11.36 0.82 8.54
N THR A 21 -11.04 1.38 9.72
CA THR A 21 -12.02 2.02 10.61
C THR A 21 -12.19 3.51 10.36
N ARG A 22 -11.50 4.06 9.34
CA ARG A 22 -11.71 5.44 8.92
C ARG A 22 -12.99 5.56 8.11
N SER A 23 -13.73 6.61 8.33
CA SER A 23 -14.88 6.94 7.48
C SER A 23 -14.48 7.14 6.01
N PRO A 24 -15.34 6.76 5.05
CA PRO A 24 -15.07 7.01 3.64
C PRO A 24 -14.95 8.52 3.34
N ARG A 25 -14.04 8.85 2.44
CA ARG A 25 -13.91 10.21 1.90
C ARG A 25 -14.87 10.41 0.73
N PRO A 26 -15.16 11.68 0.34
CA PRO A 26 -15.95 11.93 -0.86
C PRO A 26 -15.39 11.19 -2.08
N GLY A 27 -16.26 10.43 -2.74
CA GLY A 27 -15.91 9.63 -3.93
C GLY A 27 -15.32 8.24 -3.65
N GLU A 28 -15.03 7.89 -2.39
CA GLU A 28 -14.61 6.51 -2.04
C GLU A 28 -15.83 5.59 -1.95
N GLN A 29 -15.64 4.34 -2.40
CA GLN A 29 -16.67 3.30 -2.39
C GLN A 29 -16.20 2.10 -1.57
N ASP A 30 -17.12 1.56 -0.76
CA ASP A 30 -16.87 0.33 0.00
C ASP A 30 -16.59 -0.86 -0.92
N GLY A 31 -15.63 -1.69 -0.54
CA GLY A 31 -15.20 -2.84 -1.33
C GLY A 31 -14.36 -2.49 -2.57
N VAL A 32 -14.18 -1.21 -2.89
CA VAL A 32 -13.36 -0.74 -4.01
C VAL A 32 -12.09 -0.04 -3.52
N ASN A 33 -12.26 1.03 -2.75
CA ASN A 33 -11.12 1.78 -2.21
C ASN A 33 -10.63 1.19 -0.89
N HIS A 34 -11.58 0.82 -0.03
CA HIS A 34 -11.40 0.11 1.23
C HIS A 34 -12.66 -0.70 1.55
N HIS A 35 -12.53 -1.65 2.48
CA HIS A 35 -13.65 -2.18 3.25
C HIS A 35 -13.79 -1.31 4.49
N PHE A 36 -14.81 -0.47 4.54
CA PHE A 36 -15.06 0.42 5.67
C PHE A 36 -15.85 -0.34 6.75
N VAL A 37 -15.21 -0.59 7.88
CA VAL A 37 -15.76 -1.36 8.99
C VAL A 37 -15.73 -0.53 10.28
N ASP A 38 -16.53 -0.88 11.27
CA ASP A 38 -16.40 -0.27 12.59
C ASP A 38 -15.21 -0.85 13.38
N VAL A 39 -14.94 -0.27 14.56
CA VAL A 39 -13.79 -0.68 15.38
C VAL A 39 -13.99 -2.10 15.91
N ASP A 40 -15.21 -2.47 16.31
CA ASP A 40 -15.51 -3.78 16.89
C ASP A 40 -15.35 -4.87 15.83
N ASP A 41 -15.84 -4.64 14.62
CA ASP A 41 -15.64 -5.53 13.48
C ASP A 41 -14.16 -5.69 13.14
N PHE A 42 -13.39 -4.60 13.16
CA PHE A 42 -11.95 -4.67 12.90
C PHE A 42 -11.22 -5.49 13.98
N ILE A 43 -11.56 -5.30 15.25
CA ILE A 43 -11.00 -6.09 16.35
C ILE A 43 -11.36 -7.57 16.22
N ASN A 44 -12.58 -7.88 15.76
CA ASN A 44 -12.99 -9.25 15.46
C ASN A 44 -12.12 -9.85 14.32
N LEU A 45 -11.79 -9.10 13.27
CA LEU A 45 -10.89 -9.57 12.22
C LEU A 45 -9.48 -9.90 12.77
N ILE A 46 -8.98 -9.09 13.70
CA ILE A 46 -7.70 -9.38 14.40
C ILE A 46 -7.82 -10.66 15.24
N ALA A 47 -8.86 -10.75 16.07
CA ALA A 47 -9.05 -11.88 17.00
C ALA A 47 -9.21 -13.24 16.27
N GLN A 48 -9.79 -13.22 15.07
CA GLN A 48 -9.97 -14.38 14.20
C GLN A 48 -8.77 -14.67 13.30
N ASP A 49 -7.67 -13.93 13.43
CA ASP A 49 -6.49 -14.02 12.56
C ASP A 49 -6.81 -13.90 11.06
N ASN A 50 -7.81 -13.07 10.72
CA ASN A 50 -8.27 -12.86 9.34
C ASN A 50 -7.46 -11.79 8.57
N LEU A 51 -6.54 -11.08 9.24
CA LEU A 51 -5.69 -10.08 8.63
C LEU A 51 -4.27 -10.61 8.44
N LEU A 52 -3.68 -10.41 7.26
CA LEU A 52 -2.30 -10.74 6.96
C LEU A 52 -1.35 -9.82 7.74
N GLU A 53 -1.65 -8.54 7.72
CA GLU A 53 -1.02 -7.50 8.51
C GLU A 53 -2.07 -6.44 8.90
N TRP A 54 -1.79 -5.68 9.93
CA TRP A 54 -2.58 -4.52 10.32
C TRP A 54 -1.72 -3.51 11.09
N ALA A 55 -2.10 -2.23 11.01
CA ALA A 55 -1.46 -1.14 11.72
C ALA A 55 -2.49 -0.09 12.14
N GLN A 56 -2.14 0.72 13.13
CA GLN A 56 -2.89 1.93 13.46
C GLN A 56 -2.16 3.15 12.90
N VAL A 57 -2.82 3.87 11.99
CA VAL A 57 -2.27 5.03 11.29
C VAL A 57 -3.19 6.22 11.52
N TYR A 58 -2.67 7.29 12.10
CA TYR A 58 -3.42 8.51 12.45
C TYR A 58 -4.73 8.25 13.24
N GLY A 59 -4.69 7.29 14.17
CA GLY A 59 -5.84 6.95 15.03
C GLY A 59 -6.84 5.98 14.43
N HIS A 60 -6.67 5.54 13.18
CA HIS A 60 -7.51 4.56 12.52
C HIS A 60 -6.77 3.25 12.27
N TYR A 61 -7.49 2.13 12.32
CA TYR A 61 -6.95 0.83 11.95
C TYR A 61 -7.00 0.65 10.43
N TYR A 62 -5.96 -0.04 9.91
CA TYR A 62 -5.86 -0.51 8.54
C TYR A 62 -5.30 -1.92 8.55
N GLY A 63 -5.82 -2.80 7.70
CA GLY A 63 -5.32 -4.17 7.62
C GLY A 63 -5.68 -4.84 6.30
N VAL A 64 -4.87 -5.80 5.88
CA VAL A 64 -5.06 -6.56 4.64
C VAL A 64 -5.72 -7.90 4.95
N PRO A 65 -6.97 -8.14 4.47
CA PRO A 65 -7.64 -9.42 4.68
C PRO A 65 -6.89 -10.58 3.99
N LYS A 66 -6.59 -11.66 4.73
CA LYS A 66 -5.87 -12.84 4.22
C LYS A 66 -6.58 -13.51 3.06
N GLN A 67 -7.91 -13.60 3.12
CA GLN A 67 -8.71 -14.33 2.15
C GLN A 67 -8.48 -13.87 0.71
N GLN A 68 -8.47 -12.56 0.46
CA GLN A 68 -8.27 -12.02 -0.89
C GLN A 68 -6.84 -12.26 -1.40
N VAL A 69 -5.84 -12.22 -0.50
CA VAL A 69 -4.45 -12.48 -0.85
C VAL A 69 -4.29 -13.94 -1.25
N ARG A 70 -4.82 -14.89 -0.44
CA ARG A 70 -4.80 -16.32 -0.76
C ARG A 70 -5.50 -16.62 -2.09
N ALA A 71 -6.71 -16.12 -2.28
CA ALA A 71 -7.46 -16.32 -3.51
C ALA A 71 -6.72 -15.82 -4.76
N ALA A 72 -6.02 -14.69 -4.65
CA ALA A 72 -5.23 -14.14 -5.75
C ALA A 72 -3.96 -14.95 -6.02
N LEU A 73 -3.25 -15.39 -4.99
CA LEU A 73 -2.07 -16.26 -5.13
C LEU A 73 -2.45 -17.63 -5.72
N ASP A 74 -3.55 -18.23 -5.27
CA ASP A 74 -4.07 -19.49 -5.79
C ASP A 74 -4.47 -19.39 -7.27
N ALA A 75 -4.92 -18.21 -7.70
CA ALA A 75 -5.19 -17.89 -9.10
C ALA A 75 -3.93 -17.55 -9.91
N GLY A 76 -2.73 -17.64 -9.34
CA GLY A 76 -1.46 -17.35 -9.98
C GLY A 76 -1.21 -15.87 -10.27
N LYS A 77 -1.89 -14.96 -9.53
CA LYS A 77 -1.74 -13.52 -9.73
C LYS A 77 -0.62 -12.95 -8.88
N HIS A 78 -0.01 -11.87 -9.35
CA HIS A 78 0.85 -11.01 -8.54
C HIS A 78 -0.01 -10.16 -7.61
N VAL A 79 0.21 -10.27 -6.30
CA VAL A 79 -0.56 -9.52 -5.30
C VAL A 79 0.16 -8.22 -4.96
N ILE A 80 -0.53 -7.10 -5.15
CA ILE A 80 -0.04 -5.77 -4.77
C ILE A 80 -0.77 -5.30 -3.51
N MET A 81 0.00 -5.00 -2.47
CA MET A 81 -0.50 -4.46 -1.21
C MET A 81 0.02 -3.05 -1.00
N ARG A 82 -0.86 -2.15 -0.58
CA ARG A 82 -0.48 -0.80 -0.16
C ARG A 82 -0.54 -0.72 1.36
N VAL A 83 0.62 -0.66 1.98
CA VAL A 83 0.78 -0.63 3.44
C VAL A 83 1.65 0.56 3.85
N ASP A 84 1.61 0.94 5.12
CA ASP A 84 2.57 1.87 5.70
C ASP A 84 3.89 1.15 6.06
N VAL A 85 4.87 1.90 6.59
CA VAL A 85 6.18 1.33 6.96
C VAL A 85 6.06 0.27 8.07
N GLN A 86 5.10 0.39 8.98
CA GLN A 86 4.89 -0.61 10.05
C GLN A 86 4.36 -1.92 9.47
N GLY A 87 3.35 -1.82 8.58
CA GLY A 87 2.82 -2.97 7.84
C GLY A 87 3.89 -3.63 6.95
N ALA A 88 4.73 -2.82 6.28
CA ALA A 88 5.85 -3.32 5.50
C ALA A 88 6.85 -4.13 6.34
N LYS A 89 7.21 -3.66 7.53
CA LYS A 89 8.08 -4.41 8.46
C LYS A 89 7.48 -5.77 8.83
N ARG A 90 6.20 -5.79 9.21
CA ARG A 90 5.51 -7.04 9.55
C ARG A 90 5.45 -8.00 8.37
N LEU A 91 5.17 -7.49 7.17
CA LEU A 91 5.16 -8.31 5.97
C LEU A 91 6.53 -8.91 5.66
N ARG A 92 7.63 -8.16 5.86
CA ARG A 92 8.99 -8.70 5.71
C ARG A 92 9.29 -9.83 6.68
N GLU A 93 8.78 -9.73 7.93
CA GLU A 93 8.93 -10.80 8.94
C GLU A 93 8.12 -12.05 8.58
N LEU A 94 6.90 -11.88 8.05
CA LEU A 94 6.00 -12.97 7.66
C LEU A 94 6.39 -13.63 6.35
N VAL A 95 6.85 -12.84 5.39
CA VAL A 95 7.20 -13.25 4.02
C VAL A 95 8.53 -12.61 3.66
N PRO A 96 9.67 -13.22 4.06
CA PRO A 96 11.00 -12.65 3.82
C PRO A 96 11.29 -12.32 2.35
N GLU A 97 10.66 -13.03 1.43
CA GLU A 97 10.83 -12.85 -0.01
C GLU A 97 9.91 -11.79 -0.62
N VAL A 98 9.09 -11.09 0.17
CA VAL A 98 8.21 -10.06 -0.37
C VAL A 98 9.02 -8.94 -1.03
N LEU A 99 8.65 -8.58 -2.25
CA LEU A 99 9.24 -7.42 -2.93
C LEU A 99 8.66 -6.13 -2.34
N MET A 100 9.52 -5.28 -1.80
CA MET A 100 9.14 -4.02 -1.17
C MET A 100 9.60 -2.83 -1.99
N ILE A 101 8.67 -2.02 -2.46
CA ILE A 101 8.94 -0.81 -3.24
C ILE A 101 8.42 0.40 -2.45
N PHE A 102 9.32 1.29 -2.04
CA PHE A 102 8.97 2.55 -1.40
C PHE A 102 8.70 3.62 -2.45
N ILE A 103 7.48 4.18 -2.44
CA ILE A 103 7.13 5.29 -3.33
C ILE A 103 7.23 6.58 -2.53
N GLN A 104 8.10 7.48 -2.96
CA GLN A 104 8.36 8.74 -2.27
C GLN A 104 8.08 9.95 -3.15
N PRO A 105 7.72 11.10 -2.57
CA PRO A 105 7.69 12.37 -3.30
C PRO A 105 9.11 12.84 -3.60
N PRO A 106 9.31 13.77 -4.56
CA PRO A 106 10.61 14.39 -4.82
C PRO A 106 11.17 15.13 -3.59
N SER A 107 10.28 15.70 -2.77
CA SER A 107 10.62 16.37 -1.51
C SER A 107 9.43 16.49 -0.60
N LEU A 108 9.67 16.79 0.69
CA LEU A 108 8.60 17.10 1.64
C LEU A 108 7.81 18.36 1.24
N ALA A 109 8.44 19.33 0.57
CA ALA A 109 7.75 20.53 0.08
C ALA A 109 6.73 20.19 -1.01
N VAL A 110 7.05 19.26 -1.93
CA VAL A 110 6.10 18.77 -2.95
C VAL A 110 4.97 17.97 -2.28
N LEU A 111 5.28 17.16 -1.27
CA LEU A 111 4.24 16.46 -0.52
C LEU A 111 3.29 17.43 0.19
N GLU A 112 3.81 18.47 0.85
CA GLU A 112 3.01 19.49 1.49
C GLU A 112 2.07 20.18 0.50
N LYS A 113 2.58 20.58 -0.67
CA LYS A 113 1.78 21.16 -1.75
C LYS A 113 0.61 20.22 -2.12
N HIS A 114 0.88 18.94 -2.36
CA HIS A 114 -0.15 17.97 -2.72
C HIS A 114 -1.20 17.76 -1.61
N LEU A 115 -0.78 17.77 -0.34
CA LEU A 115 -1.70 17.66 0.79
C LEU A 115 -2.62 18.87 0.87
N ARG A 116 -2.09 20.09 0.67
CA ARG A 116 -2.88 21.34 0.63
C ARG A 116 -3.87 21.36 -0.53
N GLU A 117 -3.43 20.99 -1.73
CA GLU A 117 -4.27 20.94 -2.93
C GLU A 117 -5.44 19.94 -2.79
N ARG A 118 -5.23 18.85 -2.07
CA ARG A 118 -6.28 17.87 -1.78
C ARG A 118 -7.36 18.42 -0.85
N GLY A 119 -7.02 19.32 0.09
CA GLY A 119 -7.96 20.11 0.88
C GLY A 119 -8.84 19.32 1.87
N VAL A 120 -8.46 18.10 2.25
CA VAL A 120 -9.26 17.22 3.14
C VAL A 120 -8.68 17.06 4.53
N ASP A 121 -7.47 17.55 4.77
CA ASP A 121 -6.78 17.46 6.06
C ASP A 121 -6.75 18.85 6.74
N SER A 122 -6.92 18.89 8.06
CA SER A 122 -6.67 20.09 8.86
C SER A 122 -5.17 20.42 8.92
N GLU A 123 -4.81 21.64 9.29
CA GLU A 123 -3.40 22.05 9.46
C GLU A 123 -2.67 21.16 10.47
N GLU A 124 -3.34 20.73 11.55
CA GLU A 124 -2.78 19.82 12.54
C GLU A 124 -2.51 18.43 11.97
N GLU A 125 -3.46 17.87 11.22
CA GLU A 125 -3.31 16.57 10.53
C GLU A 125 -2.21 16.63 9.48
N MET A 126 -2.14 17.71 8.71
CA MET A 126 -1.11 17.93 7.72
C MET A 126 0.29 17.98 8.36
N THR A 127 0.44 18.70 9.47
CA THR A 127 1.71 18.75 10.22
C THR A 127 2.14 17.35 10.68
N LYS A 128 1.21 16.56 11.24
CA LYS A 128 1.47 15.18 11.64
C LYS A 128 1.87 14.31 10.46
N ARG A 129 1.21 14.46 9.30
CA ARG A 129 1.53 13.70 8.08
C ARG A 129 2.90 14.05 7.52
N LEU A 130 3.28 15.32 7.50
CA LEU A 130 4.60 15.75 7.02
C LEU A 130 5.72 15.24 7.93
N ALA A 131 5.53 15.29 9.25
CA ALA A 131 6.48 14.73 10.20
C ALA A 131 6.65 13.21 9.99
N ALA A 132 5.53 12.47 9.89
CA ALA A 132 5.56 11.05 9.64
C ALA A 132 6.24 10.72 8.31
N ALA A 133 5.94 11.45 7.23
CA ALA A 133 6.57 11.24 5.92
C ALA A 133 8.08 11.45 5.96
N GLY A 134 8.56 12.45 6.72
CA GLY A 134 9.99 12.65 6.94
C GLY A 134 10.66 11.48 7.65
N ASP A 135 9.98 10.87 8.64
CA ASP A 135 10.46 9.69 9.33
C ASP A 135 10.43 8.43 8.43
N GLU A 136 9.39 8.26 7.63
CA GLU A 136 9.24 7.17 6.68
C GLU A 136 10.32 7.24 5.57
N MET A 137 10.58 8.42 5.01
CA MET A 137 11.63 8.61 4.00
C MET A 137 13.03 8.28 4.53
N ARG A 138 13.29 8.42 5.84
CA ARG A 138 14.55 7.96 6.46
C ARG A 138 14.66 6.44 6.57
N GLN A 139 13.56 5.72 6.41
CA GLN A 139 13.48 4.26 6.52
C GLN A 139 13.50 3.54 5.17
N THR A 140 13.79 4.24 4.08
CA THR A 140 13.86 3.65 2.71
C THR A 140 14.81 2.45 2.63
N GLY A 141 15.86 2.38 3.46
CA GLY A 141 16.77 1.24 3.54
C GLY A 141 16.15 -0.10 3.97
N LEU A 142 14.88 -0.11 4.40
CA LEU A 142 14.11 -1.33 4.68
C LEU A 142 13.47 -1.93 3.42
N PHE A 143 13.45 -1.19 2.32
CA PHE A 143 12.81 -1.55 1.07
C PHE A 143 13.85 -2.01 0.05
N ASP A 144 13.45 -2.88 -0.86
CA ASP A 144 14.33 -3.37 -1.91
C ASP A 144 14.56 -2.29 -2.97
N TYR A 145 13.55 -1.44 -3.20
CA TYR A 145 13.60 -0.32 -4.14
C TYR A 145 12.95 0.93 -3.55
N ALA A 146 13.47 2.09 -3.93
CA ALA A 146 12.84 3.39 -3.71
C ALA A 146 12.59 4.07 -5.06
N VAL A 147 11.34 4.44 -5.33
CA VAL A 147 10.93 5.10 -6.57
C VAL A 147 10.37 6.47 -6.24
N THR A 148 10.95 7.52 -6.83
CA THR A 148 10.43 8.88 -6.70
C THR A 148 9.30 9.09 -7.69
N ASN A 149 8.15 9.53 -7.17
CA ASN A 149 7.00 9.93 -7.98
C ASN A 149 7.14 11.40 -8.34
N GLU A 150 7.71 11.66 -9.51
CA GLU A 150 7.94 13.01 -10.01
C GLU A 150 6.61 13.75 -10.26
N GLU A 151 6.64 15.06 -10.03
CA GLU A 151 5.44 15.91 -10.21
C GLU A 151 5.03 15.93 -11.68
N GLY A 152 3.76 15.59 -11.95
CA GLY A 152 3.20 15.54 -13.31
C GLY A 152 3.58 14.31 -14.14
N ASP A 153 4.43 13.42 -13.65
CA ASP A 153 4.91 12.23 -14.40
C ASP A 153 4.55 10.90 -13.73
N LEU A 154 3.26 10.75 -13.45
CA LEU A 154 2.75 9.51 -12.86
C LEU A 154 2.96 8.29 -13.77
N GLU A 155 2.96 8.47 -15.09
CA GLU A 155 3.11 7.37 -16.04
C GLU A 155 4.51 6.77 -16.00
N SER A 156 5.55 7.59 -15.99
CA SER A 156 6.93 7.13 -15.79
C SER A 156 7.11 6.41 -14.45
N THR A 157 6.48 6.93 -13.39
CA THR A 157 6.51 6.26 -12.08
C THR A 157 5.86 4.88 -12.12
N VAL A 158 4.70 4.76 -12.77
CA VAL A 158 4.01 3.47 -12.97
C VAL A 158 4.89 2.51 -13.76
N GLN A 159 5.48 2.98 -14.87
CA GLN A 159 6.34 2.14 -15.72
C GLN A 159 7.55 1.62 -14.94
N LYS A 160 8.25 2.48 -14.19
CA LYS A 160 9.37 2.06 -13.33
C LYS A 160 8.99 0.97 -12.34
N VAL A 161 7.81 1.07 -11.71
CA VAL A 161 7.33 0.04 -10.77
C VAL A 161 7.03 -1.27 -11.51
N VAL A 162 6.40 -1.21 -12.67
CA VAL A 162 6.11 -2.40 -13.50
C VAL A 162 7.40 -3.07 -13.95
N ASP A 163 8.38 -2.30 -14.41
CA ASP A 163 9.69 -2.81 -14.84
C ASP A 163 10.40 -3.54 -13.68
N ILE A 164 10.43 -2.93 -12.47
CA ILE A 164 10.99 -3.55 -11.27
C ILE A 164 10.31 -4.89 -10.96
N ILE A 165 8.97 -4.95 -11.02
CA ILE A 165 8.23 -6.18 -10.73
C ILE A 165 8.54 -7.25 -11.77
N SER A 166 8.62 -6.89 -13.05
CA SER A 166 8.95 -7.81 -14.14
C SER A 166 10.37 -8.35 -13.99
N ASP A 167 11.35 -7.47 -13.74
CA ASP A 167 12.75 -7.88 -13.55
C ASP A 167 12.92 -8.82 -12.35
N GLU A 168 12.19 -8.56 -11.24
CA GLU A 168 12.24 -9.43 -10.06
C GLU A 168 11.53 -10.78 -10.29
N ALA A 169 10.44 -10.81 -11.06
CA ALA A 169 9.75 -12.03 -11.43
C ALA A 169 10.65 -12.93 -12.32
N ASP A 170 11.40 -12.33 -13.23
CA ASP A 170 12.33 -13.04 -14.12
C ASP A 170 13.53 -13.64 -13.38
N LYS A 171 13.98 -13.01 -12.29
CA LYS A 171 15.09 -13.52 -11.46
C LYS A 171 14.73 -14.82 -10.73
N VAL A 172 13.45 -15.01 -10.38
CA VAL A 172 12.96 -16.18 -9.64
C VAL A 172 11.70 -16.73 -10.29
N PRO A 173 11.83 -17.39 -11.47
CA PRO A 173 10.68 -17.96 -12.17
C PRO A 173 9.95 -18.99 -11.30
N GLY A 174 8.62 -18.90 -11.26
CA GLY A 174 7.78 -19.84 -10.53
C GLY A 174 7.82 -19.72 -9.02
N ARG A 175 8.29 -18.58 -8.47
CA ARG A 175 8.23 -18.28 -7.05
C ARG A 175 6.79 -18.42 -6.54
N LYS A 176 6.59 -19.30 -5.56
CA LYS A 176 5.30 -19.47 -4.87
C LYS A 176 5.43 -18.91 -3.46
N ILE A 177 4.60 -17.95 -3.13
CA ILE A 177 4.48 -17.40 -1.78
C ILE A 177 3.30 -18.09 -1.10
N SER A 178 3.50 -18.58 0.13
CA SER A 178 2.43 -19.12 0.99
C SER A 178 2.24 -18.19 2.18
N ILE A 179 0.99 -17.94 2.55
CA ILE A 179 0.62 -17.12 3.69
C ILE A 179 -0.42 -17.81 4.57
#